data_30940a50245f80308e893f761f39163e
#
_entry.id   30940a50245f80308e893f761f39163e
#
_cell.length_a   1.000
_cell.length_b   1.000
_cell.length_c   1.000
_cell.angle_alpha   90.00
_cell.angle_beta   90.00
_cell.angle_gamma   90.00
#
_symmetry.space_group_name_H-M   'P 1'
#
loop_
_entity.id
_entity.type
_entity.pdbx_description
1 polymer ?
#
loop_
_entity_poly.entity_id
_entity_poly.type
_entity_poly.pdbx_seq_one_letter_code
_entity_poly.pdbx_strand_id
1 'polypeptide(L)'
;MYRSTSNLGAILGYGGYGNSIYNNLSQISSLRSGAYSKLTNVYYGRSGSKNAIQNTSAYNRLRTTAYNSQMALKTVGTEAAELTTSANVLTDTGKNSLFANGDTYDADKAFKATSDFVNNYNDTVSALSKTDNTNVRSAGASMTRMTGIMKDSLSKVGISVGVDGKMSIDEEGFKKADVNTVKSLFNGNGSYAKIVSNSAQRVQTTVNTQQLYGGSVYGNSGSYYSALTGYGGYGGLYSGYGFNSFF
;
A
#
# COMPACT_ATOMS: atom_id res chain seq x y z
N MET A 1 -21.87 -63.72 16.98
CA MET A 1 -20.65 -63.23 16.31
C MET A 1 -21.06 -62.30 15.18
N TYR A 2 -21.12 -61.03 15.44
CA TYR A 2 -21.37 -60.01 14.40
C TYR A 2 -20.08 -59.24 14.14
N ARG A 3 -19.55 -59.38 12.94
CA ARG A 3 -18.50 -58.49 12.44
C ARG A 3 -19.18 -57.42 11.59
N SER A 4 -19.16 -56.21 12.09
CA SER A 4 -19.45 -55.01 11.30
C SER A 4 -18.15 -54.51 10.68
N THR A 5 -18.07 -54.58 9.38
CA THR A 5 -17.01 -53.96 8.60
C THR A 5 -17.64 -52.85 7.80
N SER A 6 -17.58 -51.64 8.28
CA SER A 6 -17.86 -50.48 7.48
C SER A 6 -16.54 -49.87 6.96
N ASN A 7 -16.04 -50.41 5.86
CA ASN A 7 -14.96 -49.86 5.08
C ASN A 7 -15.54 -48.96 3.99
N LEU A 8 -16.08 -47.79 4.35
CA LEU A 8 -16.53 -46.81 3.38
C LEU A 8 -15.40 -45.86 2.94
N GLY A 9 -14.22 -45.92 3.57
CA GLY A 9 -13.08 -45.05 3.26
C GLY A 9 -12.24 -45.48 2.07
N ALA A 10 -12.44 -46.68 1.53
CA ALA A 10 -11.59 -47.25 0.47
C ALA A 10 -12.11 -47.02 -0.97
N ILE A 11 -13.30 -46.43 -1.12
CA ILE A 11 -13.95 -46.32 -2.46
C ILE A 11 -13.67 -44.96 -3.13
N LEU A 12 -13.21 -43.98 -2.41
CA LEU A 12 -12.99 -42.62 -2.98
C LEU A 12 -11.53 -42.18 -3.11
N GLY A 13 -10.58 -43.08 -3.23
CA GLY A 13 -9.23 -42.81 -3.78
C GLY A 13 -8.54 -41.44 -3.56
N TYR A 14 -8.95 -40.68 -2.56
CA TYR A 14 -8.37 -39.34 -2.23
C TYR A 14 -7.81 -39.35 -0.80
N GLY A 15 -6.75 -40.13 -0.61
CA GLY A 15 -5.91 -40.00 0.58
C GLY A 15 -5.02 -38.76 0.47
N GLY A 16 -5.31 -37.69 1.19
CA GLY A 16 -4.37 -36.59 1.36
C GLY A 16 -4.96 -35.20 1.56
N TYR A 17 -6.13 -34.89 1.02
CA TYR A 17 -6.70 -33.53 1.12
C TYR A 17 -7.78 -33.37 2.22
N GLY A 18 -8.31 -34.45 2.76
CA GLY A 18 -9.37 -34.41 3.76
C GLY A 18 -8.96 -33.75 5.08
N ASN A 19 -7.77 -34.03 5.58
CA ASN A 19 -7.29 -33.47 6.85
C ASN A 19 -7.03 -31.95 6.79
N SER A 20 -6.67 -31.42 5.65
CA SER A 20 -6.48 -29.97 5.48
C SER A 20 -7.81 -29.21 5.52
N ILE A 21 -8.87 -29.75 4.91
CA ILE A 21 -10.19 -29.11 4.87
C ILE A 21 -10.84 -29.15 6.26
N TYR A 22 -10.77 -30.28 6.97
CA TYR A 22 -11.34 -30.38 8.32
C TYR A 22 -10.59 -29.51 9.33
N ASN A 23 -9.27 -29.38 9.23
CA ASN A 23 -8.48 -28.47 10.07
C ASN A 23 -8.82 -27.01 9.79
N ASN A 24 -9.01 -26.64 8.52
CA ASN A 24 -9.44 -25.29 8.16
C ASN A 24 -10.88 -25.00 8.60
N LEU A 25 -11.80 -25.95 8.49
CA LEU A 25 -13.18 -25.82 8.96
C LEU A 25 -13.27 -25.72 10.48
N SER A 26 -12.45 -26.48 11.23
CA SER A 26 -12.40 -26.37 12.69
C SER A 26 -11.82 -25.03 13.16
N GLN A 27 -10.82 -24.50 12.46
CA GLN A 27 -10.29 -23.15 12.73
C GLN A 27 -11.32 -22.05 12.40
N ILE A 28 -12.04 -22.17 11.28
CA ILE A 28 -13.11 -21.25 10.91
C ILE A 28 -14.26 -21.31 11.92
N SER A 29 -14.63 -22.49 12.39
CA SER A 29 -15.69 -22.66 13.40
C SER A 29 -15.27 -22.09 14.75
N SER A 30 -14.01 -22.24 15.16
CA SER A 30 -13.48 -21.66 16.41
C SER A 30 -13.35 -20.14 16.35
N LEU A 31 -12.98 -19.59 15.20
CA LEU A 31 -12.99 -18.15 14.97
C LEU A 31 -14.41 -17.57 14.95
N ARG A 32 -15.35 -18.28 14.32
CA ARG A 32 -16.75 -17.89 14.24
C ARG A 32 -17.45 -17.99 15.59
N SER A 33 -17.23 -19.05 16.38
CA SER A 33 -17.78 -19.19 17.72
C SER A 33 -17.15 -18.21 18.70
N GLY A 34 -15.85 -17.96 18.61
CA GLY A 34 -15.16 -16.97 19.44
C GLY A 34 -15.56 -15.53 19.14
N ALA A 35 -15.75 -15.19 17.88
CA ALA A 35 -16.23 -13.86 17.46
C ALA A 35 -17.71 -13.67 17.81
N TYR A 36 -18.55 -14.70 17.63
CA TYR A 36 -19.97 -14.65 17.95
C TYR A 36 -20.21 -14.60 19.47
N SER A 37 -19.47 -15.38 20.26
CA SER A 37 -19.51 -15.35 21.72
C SER A 37 -19.08 -13.99 22.27
N LYS A 38 -18.07 -13.36 21.69
CA LYS A 38 -17.66 -12.00 22.05
C LYS A 38 -18.69 -10.94 21.67
N LEU A 39 -19.32 -11.10 20.51
CA LEU A 39 -20.38 -10.19 20.03
C LEU A 39 -21.65 -10.32 20.89
N THR A 40 -22.08 -11.52 21.22
CA THR A 40 -23.24 -11.77 22.08
C THR A 40 -22.99 -11.31 23.52
N ASN A 41 -21.78 -11.48 24.07
CA ASN A 41 -21.43 -10.95 25.37
C ASN A 41 -21.39 -9.40 25.40
N VAL A 42 -21.01 -8.75 24.31
CA VAL A 42 -21.06 -7.27 24.20
C VAL A 42 -22.49 -6.77 24.05
N TYR A 43 -23.32 -7.47 23.29
CA TYR A 43 -24.70 -7.02 22.98
C TYR A 43 -25.72 -7.43 24.04
N TYR A 44 -25.59 -8.62 24.63
CA TYR A 44 -26.55 -9.19 25.59
C TYR A 44 -26.00 -9.29 27.01
N GLY A 45 -24.71 -9.09 27.24
CA GLY A 45 -24.07 -9.13 28.57
C GLY A 45 -24.31 -7.88 29.40
N ARG A 46 -25.57 -7.48 29.56
CA ARG A 46 -26.00 -6.32 30.36
C ARG A 46 -26.03 -6.64 31.86
N SER A 47 -25.10 -7.45 32.34
CA SER A 47 -25.01 -7.75 33.75
C SER A 47 -23.55 -7.83 34.21
N GLY A 48 -23.04 -6.75 34.77
CA GLY A 48 -21.76 -6.76 35.49
C GLY A 48 -20.70 -5.78 34.93
N SER A 49 -20.66 -4.64 35.51
CA SER A 49 -19.85 -3.44 35.27
C SER A 49 -18.34 -3.62 34.99
N LYS A 50 -17.74 -4.76 35.29
CA LYS A 50 -16.27 -4.98 35.16
C LYS A 50 -15.85 -5.45 33.75
N ASN A 51 -16.69 -6.21 33.05
CA ASN A 51 -16.38 -6.71 31.69
C ASN A 51 -16.58 -5.65 30.62
N ALA A 52 -17.44 -4.65 30.82
CA ALA A 52 -17.64 -3.54 29.92
C ALA A 52 -16.38 -2.67 29.73
N ILE A 53 -15.62 -2.47 30.82
CA ILE A 53 -14.39 -1.65 30.79
C ILE A 53 -13.26 -2.34 30.04
N GLN A 54 -13.11 -3.66 30.17
CA GLN A 54 -12.11 -4.42 29.41
C GLN A 54 -12.44 -4.47 27.91
N ASN A 55 -13.72 -4.61 27.57
CA ASN A 55 -14.16 -4.59 26.17
C ASN A 55 -14.00 -3.20 25.54
N THR A 56 -14.22 -2.12 26.30
CA THR A 56 -14.02 -0.74 25.84
C THR A 56 -12.54 -0.46 25.52
N SER A 57 -11.60 -0.95 26.35
CA SER A 57 -10.17 -0.76 26.12
C SER A 57 -9.65 -1.57 24.93
N ALA A 58 -10.14 -2.77 24.71
CA ALA A 58 -9.83 -3.59 23.52
C ALA A 58 -10.40 -2.97 22.24
N TYR A 59 -11.65 -2.50 22.29
CA TYR A 59 -12.29 -1.77 21.21
C TYR A 59 -11.53 -0.50 20.85
N ASN A 60 -11.16 0.32 21.83
CA ASN A 60 -10.41 1.54 21.62
C ASN A 60 -9.02 1.25 20.99
N ARG A 61 -8.34 0.20 21.44
CA ARG A 61 -7.05 -0.24 20.81
C ARG A 61 -7.23 -0.62 19.36
N LEU A 62 -8.23 -1.43 19.02
CA LEU A 62 -8.51 -1.85 17.65
C LEU A 62 -8.88 -0.65 16.77
N ARG A 63 -9.70 0.25 17.28
CA ARG A 63 -10.05 1.50 16.58
C ARG A 63 -8.82 2.36 16.31
N THR A 64 -7.95 2.53 17.30
CA THR A 64 -6.71 3.30 17.16
C THR A 64 -5.78 2.65 16.13
N THR A 65 -5.61 1.33 16.15
CA THR A 65 -4.80 0.60 15.18
C THR A 65 -5.36 0.76 13.77
N ALA A 66 -6.66 0.59 13.58
CA ALA A 66 -7.30 0.77 12.28
C ALA A 66 -7.15 2.21 11.76
N TYR A 67 -7.33 3.20 12.63
CA TYR A 67 -7.13 4.61 12.30
C TYR A 67 -5.68 4.89 11.89
N ASN A 68 -4.70 4.41 12.66
CA ASN A 68 -3.29 4.59 12.35
C ASN A 68 -2.89 3.94 11.02
N SER A 69 -3.41 2.74 10.74
CA SER A 69 -3.19 2.07 9.45
C SER A 69 -3.78 2.87 8.27
N GLN A 70 -4.98 3.42 8.43
CA GLN A 70 -5.59 4.28 7.41
C GLN A 70 -4.80 5.58 7.19
N MET A 71 -4.32 6.19 8.27
CA MET A 71 -3.48 7.38 8.18
C MET A 71 -2.14 7.08 7.49
N ALA A 72 -1.51 5.95 7.81
CA ALA A 72 -0.29 5.51 7.13
C ALA A 72 -0.51 5.31 5.63
N LEU A 73 -1.62 4.66 5.22
CA LEU A 73 -1.97 4.51 3.82
C LEU A 73 -2.19 5.85 3.13
N LYS A 74 -2.90 6.78 3.77
CA LYS A 74 -3.12 8.13 3.24
C LYS A 74 -1.79 8.85 3.03
N THR A 75 -0.88 8.80 4.00
CA THR A 75 0.46 9.40 3.89
C THR A 75 1.20 8.81 2.69
N VAL A 76 1.27 7.48 2.56
CA VAL A 76 1.92 6.85 1.39
C VAL A 76 1.31 7.34 0.07
N GLY A 77 -0.02 7.47 0.00
CA GLY A 77 -0.70 7.97 -1.20
C GLY A 77 -0.34 9.41 -1.54
N THR A 78 -0.24 10.28 -0.53
CA THR A 78 0.15 11.70 -0.69
C THR A 78 1.60 11.81 -1.17
N GLU A 79 2.55 11.16 -0.48
CA GLU A 79 3.97 11.21 -0.84
C GLU A 79 4.22 10.64 -2.26
N ALA A 80 3.53 9.56 -2.62
CA ALA A 80 3.63 9.00 -3.97
C ALA A 80 3.03 9.94 -5.04
N ALA A 81 2.02 10.75 -4.70
CA ALA A 81 1.47 11.77 -5.60
C ALA A 81 2.45 12.94 -5.81
N GLU A 82 3.08 13.41 -4.74
CA GLU A 82 4.09 14.45 -4.79
C GLU A 82 5.33 14.01 -5.58
N LEU A 83 5.78 12.75 -5.37
CA LEU A 83 6.84 12.15 -6.17
C LEU A 83 6.46 12.07 -7.66
N THR A 84 5.23 11.68 -7.97
CA THR A 84 4.75 11.66 -9.37
C THR A 84 4.78 13.05 -9.98
N THR A 85 4.38 14.06 -9.22
CA THR A 85 4.35 15.45 -9.67
C THR A 85 5.76 15.97 -9.94
N SER A 86 6.70 15.80 -9.01
CA SER A 86 8.10 16.25 -9.19
C SER A 86 8.79 15.47 -10.33
N ALA A 87 8.54 14.18 -10.48
CA ALA A 87 9.05 13.41 -11.61
C ALA A 87 8.50 13.90 -12.96
N ASN A 88 7.22 14.29 -13.03
CA ASN A 88 6.63 14.81 -14.26
C ASN A 88 7.26 16.14 -14.69
N VAL A 89 7.67 17.01 -13.75
CA VAL A 89 8.41 18.23 -14.06
C VAL A 89 9.74 17.92 -14.77
N LEU A 90 10.44 16.87 -14.33
CA LEU A 90 11.70 16.44 -14.93
C LEU A 90 11.50 15.77 -16.29
N THR A 91 10.43 14.96 -16.42
CA THR A 91 10.20 14.16 -17.65
C THR A 91 9.51 14.92 -18.77
N ASP A 92 9.12 16.19 -18.53
CA ASP A 92 8.47 17.01 -19.55
C ASP A 92 9.41 17.24 -20.74
N THR A 93 8.90 16.94 -21.94
CA THR A 93 9.59 17.15 -23.23
C THR A 93 8.98 18.30 -24.04
N GLY A 94 7.99 19.00 -23.47
CA GLY A 94 7.30 20.13 -24.09
C GLY A 94 8.11 21.42 -24.07
N LYS A 95 7.46 22.52 -24.43
CA LYS A 95 8.07 23.87 -24.44
C LYS A 95 8.58 24.34 -23.08
N ASN A 96 8.04 23.78 -22.00
CA ASN A 96 8.42 24.10 -20.61
C ASN A 96 9.45 23.11 -20.06
N SER A 97 9.96 22.19 -20.87
CA SER A 97 10.98 21.23 -20.43
C SER A 97 12.22 21.93 -19.92
N LEU A 98 12.73 21.50 -18.79
CA LEU A 98 14.01 21.95 -18.23
C LEU A 98 15.20 21.65 -19.15
N PHE A 99 14.99 20.76 -20.14
CA PHE A 99 16.00 20.21 -21.05
C PHE A 99 15.71 20.53 -22.53
N ALA A 100 14.75 21.43 -22.83
CA ALA A 100 14.26 21.64 -24.18
C ALA A 100 15.30 22.17 -25.17
N ASN A 101 16.25 22.99 -24.71
CA ASN A 101 17.25 23.63 -25.57
C ASN A 101 18.65 23.50 -24.97
N GLY A 102 19.57 22.89 -25.73
CA GLY A 102 20.94 22.65 -25.28
C GLY A 102 21.69 23.93 -24.86
N ASP A 103 21.41 25.06 -25.50
CA ASP A 103 22.09 26.34 -25.24
C ASP A 103 21.47 27.14 -24.08
N THR A 104 20.32 26.73 -23.56
CA THR A 104 19.58 27.40 -22.47
C THR A 104 19.38 26.51 -21.24
N TYR A 105 20.18 25.45 -21.09
CA TYR A 105 20.14 24.61 -19.91
C TYR A 105 20.50 25.43 -18.66
N ASP A 106 19.58 25.48 -17.74
CA ASP A 106 19.74 26.17 -16.44
C ASP A 106 20.01 25.11 -15.37
N ALA A 107 21.29 25.01 -15.01
CA ALA A 107 21.74 24.02 -14.03
C ALA A 107 21.11 24.23 -12.63
N ASP A 108 20.80 25.47 -12.26
CA ASP A 108 20.18 25.80 -10.97
C ASP A 108 18.72 25.33 -10.93
N LYS A 109 17.97 25.57 -12.01
CA LYS A 109 16.58 25.06 -12.11
C LYS A 109 16.53 23.54 -12.18
N ALA A 110 17.43 22.94 -12.95
CA ALA A 110 17.52 21.48 -13.04
C ALA A 110 17.90 20.85 -11.70
N PHE A 111 18.85 21.45 -10.98
CA PHE A 111 19.23 21.02 -9.63
C PHE A 111 18.04 21.10 -8.67
N LYS A 112 17.35 22.27 -8.63
CA LYS A 112 16.20 22.46 -7.77
C LYS A 112 15.12 21.40 -8.02
N ALA A 113 14.73 21.19 -9.28
CA ALA A 113 13.71 20.22 -9.65
C ALA A 113 14.14 18.77 -9.32
N THR A 114 15.43 18.45 -9.50
CA THR A 114 15.96 17.13 -9.14
C THR A 114 16.05 16.94 -7.63
N SER A 115 16.39 17.99 -6.88
CA SER A 115 16.38 17.97 -5.41
C SER A 115 14.97 17.76 -4.86
N ASP A 116 13.97 18.44 -5.40
CA ASP A 116 12.56 18.23 -5.05
C ASP A 116 12.12 16.78 -5.34
N PHE A 117 12.54 16.24 -6.48
CA PHE A 117 12.29 14.81 -6.81
C PHE A 117 12.98 13.85 -5.85
N VAL A 118 14.23 14.09 -5.47
CA VAL A 118 14.99 13.27 -4.50
C VAL A 118 14.32 13.30 -3.13
N ASN A 119 13.89 14.47 -2.68
CA ASN A 119 13.19 14.63 -1.40
C ASN A 119 11.87 13.86 -1.39
N ASN A 120 11.01 14.06 -2.40
CA ASN A 120 9.73 13.36 -2.51
C ASN A 120 9.90 11.83 -2.66
N TYR A 121 10.97 11.38 -3.34
CA TYR A 121 11.33 9.98 -3.39
C TYR A 121 11.65 9.43 -1.98
N ASN A 122 12.47 10.14 -1.21
CA ASN A 122 12.86 9.75 0.15
C ASN A 122 11.66 9.72 1.11
N ASP A 123 10.74 10.67 0.96
CA ASP A 123 9.52 10.74 1.76
C ASP A 123 8.59 9.57 1.43
N THR A 124 8.46 9.24 0.14
CA THR A 124 7.73 8.04 -0.31
C THR A 124 8.34 6.76 0.26
N VAL A 125 9.67 6.59 0.20
CA VAL A 125 10.38 5.43 0.78
C VAL A 125 10.15 5.35 2.29
N SER A 126 10.22 6.51 2.97
CA SER A 126 9.98 6.61 4.42
C SER A 126 8.54 6.25 4.79
N ALA A 127 7.56 6.71 4.02
CA ALA A 127 6.14 6.39 4.23
C ALA A 127 5.87 4.90 3.99
N LEU A 128 6.44 4.32 2.92
CA LEU A 128 6.35 2.89 2.61
C LEU A 128 6.93 2.00 3.72
N SER A 129 7.98 2.44 4.40
CA SER A 129 8.59 1.69 5.52
C SER A 129 7.71 1.67 6.77
N LYS A 130 6.83 2.67 6.94
CA LYS A 130 5.94 2.82 8.10
C LYS A 130 4.59 2.14 7.96
N THR A 131 4.21 1.69 6.75
CA THR A 131 2.94 0.99 6.55
C THR A 131 3.09 -0.52 6.73
N ASP A 132 2.14 -1.15 7.43
CA ASP A 132 2.06 -2.60 7.59
C ASP A 132 1.39 -3.29 6.39
N ASN A 133 0.85 -2.51 5.42
CA ASN A 133 0.17 -3.05 4.27
C ASN A 133 1.16 -3.65 3.26
N THR A 134 1.19 -4.97 3.18
CA THR A 134 2.13 -5.73 2.34
C THR A 134 1.94 -5.47 0.85
N ASN A 135 0.71 -5.23 0.37
CA ASN A 135 0.43 -4.94 -1.04
C ASN A 135 1.03 -3.59 -1.44
N VAL A 136 0.86 -2.57 -0.59
CA VAL A 136 1.41 -1.23 -0.82
C VAL A 136 2.93 -1.25 -0.77
N ARG A 137 3.52 -1.95 0.20
CA ARG A 137 4.98 -2.14 0.28
C ARG A 137 5.54 -2.86 -0.96
N SER A 138 4.86 -3.90 -1.42
CA SER A 138 5.25 -4.64 -2.62
C SER A 138 5.16 -3.78 -3.89
N ALA A 139 4.15 -2.91 -3.99
CA ALA A 139 4.04 -1.95 -5.10
C ALA A 139 5.23 -0.97 -5.11
N GLY A 140 5.67 -0.52 -3.92
CA GLY A 140 6.82 0.38 -3.79
C GLY A 140 8.18 -0.29 -4.00
N ALA A 141 8.30 -1.60 -3.77
CA ALA A 141 9.58 -2.32 -3.87
C ALA A 141 10.22 -2.26 -5.27
N SER A 142 9.42 -2.11 -6.34
CA SER A 142 9.94 -1.94 -7.70
C SER A 142 10.69 -0.62 -7.89
N MET A 143 10.27 0.43 -7.17
CA MET A 143 10.90 1.75 -7.20
C MET A 143 12.32 1.69 -6.58
N THR A 144 12.43 1.18 -5.36
CA THR A 144 13.72 1.07 -4.66
C THR A 144 14.68 0.10 -5.36
N ARG A 145 14.16 -0.99 -5.94
CA ARG A 145 14.98 -1.91 -6.74
C ARG A 145 15.56 -1.23 -7.97
N MET A 146 14.75 -0.46 -8.70
CA MET A 146 15.22 0.28 -9.88
C MET A 146 16.27 1.32 -9.50
N THR A 147 16.07 2.04 -8.39
CA THR A 147 17.05 2.99 -7.85
C THR A 147 18.37 2.30 -7.53
N GLY A 148 18.33 1.11 -6.93
CA GLY A 148 19.54 0.31 -6.68
C GLY A 148 20.27 -0.12 -7.95
N ILE A 149 19.55 -0.50 -9.01
CA ILE A 149 20.12 -0.83 -10.33
C ILE A 149 20.77 0.40 -10.97
N MET A 150 20.17 1.57 -10.82
CA MET A 150 20.67 2.82 -11.42
C MET A 150 21.72 3.55 -10.58
N LYS A 151 22.14 2.99 -9.44
CA LYS A 151 23.06 3.61 -8.48
C LYS A 151 24.31 4.18 -9.14
N ASP A 152 24.97 3.41 -10.01
CA ASP A 152 26.21 3.84 -10.68
C ASP A 152 25.97 4.96 -11.71
N SER A 153 24.79 4.96 -12.35
CA SER A 153 24.41 6.03 -13.27
C SER A 153 24.04 7.30 -12.53
N LEU A 154 23.36 7.18 -11.40
CA LEU A 154 23.00 8.30 -10.52
C LEU A 154 24.24 8.94 -9.89
N SER A 155 25.25 8.15 -9.54
CA SER A 155 26.50 8.68 -8.95
C SER A 155 27.25 9.60 -9.92
N LYS A 156 27.14 9.38 -11.24
CA LYS A 156 27.76 10.24 -12.26
C LYS A 156 27.19 11.66 -12.30
N VAL A 157 26.02 11.84 -11.75
CA VAL A 157 25.34 13.15 -11.66
C VAL A 157 25.22 13.64 -10.23
N GLY A 158 26.11 13.21 -9.35
CA GLY A 158 26.15 13.70 -7.96
C GLY A 158 25.05 13.14 -7.05
N ILE A 159 24.35 12.06 -7.46
CA ILE A 159 23.31 11.43 -6.63
C ILE A 159 23.82 10.10 -6.09
N SER A 160 23.87 9.97 -4.77
CA SER A 160 24.25 8.73 -4.09
C SER A 160 23.03 8.01 -3.52
N VAL A 161 23.09 6.67 -3.50
CA VAL A 161 22.01 5.79 -3.01
C VAL A 161 22.52 5.05 -1.77
N GLY A 162 21.85 5.27 -0.65
CA GLY A 162 22.13 4.64 0.63
C GLY A 162 21.66 3.19 0.71
N VAL A 163 22.09 2.50 1.77
CA VAL A 163 21.70 1.11 2.05
C VAL A 163 20.20 0.98 2.41
N ASP A 164 19.60 2.05 2.86
CA ASP A 164 18.16 2.17 3.15
C ASP A 164 17.31 2.45 1.89
N GLY A 165 17.96 2.53 0.73
CA GLY A 165 17.33 2.82 -0.56
C GLY A 165 17.00 4.31 -0.77
N LYS A 166 17.36 5.20 0.14
CA LYS A 166 17.20 6.65 -0.01
C LYS A 166 18.30 7.24 -0.86
N MET A 167 18.02 8.39 -1.45
CA MET A 167 18.96 9.15 -2.26
C MET A 167 19.44 10.41 -1.53
N SER A 168 20.66 10.82 -1.80
CA SER A 168 21.16 12.16 -1.50
C SER A 168 21.77 12.77 -2.74
N ILE A 169 21.62 14.08 -2.90
CA ILE A 169 22.13 14.84 -4.05
C ILE A 169 23.19 15.84 -3.57
N ASP A 170 24.32 15.87 -4.25
CA ASP A 170 25.38 16.87 -4.08
C ASP A 170 25.21 17.96 -5.14
N GLU A 171 25.05 19.19 -4.69
CA GLU A 171 24.78 20.33 -5.57
C GLU A 171 25.93 20.60 -6.54
N GLU A 172 27.18 20.59 -6.03
CA GLU A 172 28.34 20.85 -6.89
C GLU A 172 28.55 19.73 -7.90
N GLY A 173 28.44 18.48 -7.45
CA GLY A 173 28.53 17.31 -8.32
C GLY A 173 27.48 17.31 -9.40
N PHE A 174 26.23 17.66 -9.06
CA PHE A 174 25.13 17.74 -10.02
C PHE A 174 25.34 18.84 -11.06
N LYS A 175 25.71 20.06 -10.63
CA LYS A 175 25.93 21.21 -11.53
C LYS A 175 27.15 21.04 -12.44
N LYS A 176 28.13 20.24 -12.02
CA LYS A 176 29.33 19.90 -12.82
C LYS A 176 29.12 18.68 -13.72
N ALA A 177 28.02 17.94 -13.56
CA ALA A 177 27.74 16.75 -14.32
C ALA A 177 27.47 17.09 -15.82
N ASP A 178 27.77 16.12 -16.68
CA ASP A 178 27.45 16.26 -18.10
C ASP A 178 25.94 16.37 -18.32
N VAL A 179 25.51 17.43 -19.02
CA VAL A 179 24.10 17.74 -19.28
C VAL A 179 23.38 16.60 -20.00
N ASN A 180 24.05 15.92 -20.94
CA ASN A 180 23.46 14.81 -21.67
C ASN A 180 23.19 13.60 -20.74
N THR A 181 24.09 13.39 -19.78
CA THR A 181 23.91 12.34 -18.75
C THR A 181 22.75 12.71 -17.83
N VAL A 182 22.65 13.95 -17.35
CA VAL A 182 21.49 14.43 -16.56
C VAL A 182 20.19 14.27 -17.35
N LYS A 183 20.18 14.74 -18.60
CA LYS A 183 19.03 14.64 -19.49
C LYS A 183 18.58 13.18 -19.73
N SER A 184 19.52 12.27 -19.96
CA SER A 184 19.19 10.85 -20.18
C SER A 184 18.57 10.18 -18.96
N LEU A 185 18.96 10.61 -17.75
CA LEU A 185 18.43 10.08 -16.49
C LEU A 185 17.05 10.63 -16.12
N PHE A 186 16.80 11.89 -16.44
CA PHE A 186 15.63 12.59 -15.91
C PHE A 186 14.60 13.00 -16.96
N ASN A 187 14.96 13.15 -18.22
CA ASN A 187 14.06 13.66 -19.25
C ASN A 187 13.48 12.57 -20.15
N GLY A 188 12.19 12.70 -20.48
CA GLY A 188 11.51 11.85 -21.43
C GLY A 188 11.00 10.50 -20.89
N ASN A 189 10.35 9.75 -21.79
CA ASN A 189 9.57 8.56 -21.43
C ASN A 189 10.41 7.34 -21.01
N GLY A 190 11.67 7.26 -21.44
CA GLY A 190 12.60 6.17 -21.08
C GLY A 190 13.48 6.46 -19.88
N SER A 191 13.36 7.63 -19.27
CA SER A 191 14.23 8.08 -18.18
C SER A 191 13.99 7.34 -16.89
N TYR A 192 14.99 7.37 -16.00
CA TYR A 192 14.86 6.90 -14.63
C TYR A 192 13.71 7.60 -13.89
N ALA A 193 13.60 8.94 -14.01
CA ALA A 193 12.51 9.69 -13.39
C ALA A 193 11.13 9.18 -13.84
N LYS A 194 10.96 8.81 -15.12
CA LYS A 194 9.69 8.26 -15.63
C LYS A 194 9.39 6.87 -15.06
N ILE A 195 10.39 6.02 -14.91
CA ILE A 195 10.23 4.70 -14.30
C ILE A 195 9.80 4.83 -12.84
N VAL A 196 10.40 5.78 -12.09
CA VAL A 196 10.03 6.09 -10.71
C VAL A 196 8.61 6.65 -10.66
N SER A 197 8.24 7.60 -11.54
CA SER A 197 6.88 8.13 -11.65
C SER A 197 5.84 7.02 -11.85
N ASN A 198 6.09 6.11 -12.79
CA ASN A 198 5.18 4.98 -13.04
C ASN A 198 5.07 4.04 -11.83
N SER A 199 6.16 3.88 -11.07
CA SER A 199 6.14 3.07 -9.84
C SER A 199 5.37 3.77 -8.72
N ALA A 200 5.52 5.09 -8.56
CA ALA A 200 4.75 5.90 -7.62
C ALA A 200 3.25 5.89 -7.96
N GLN A 201 2.87 5.97 -9.23
CA GLN A 201 1.47 5.83 -9.67
C GLN A 201 0.88 4.47 -9.32
N ARG A 202 1.66 3.37 -9.44
CA ARG A 202 1.21 2.05 -8.98
C ARG A 202 0.99 2.00 -7.48
N VAL A 203 1.86 2.64 -6.70
CA VAL A 203 1.67 2.78 -5.25
C VAL A 203 0.36 3.52 -4.96
N GLN A 204 0.09 4.66 -5.59
CA GLN A 204 -1.16 5.41 -5.44
C GLN A 204 -2.39 4.54 -5.77
N THR A 205 -2.37 3.85 -6.92
CA THR A 205 -3.47 2.97 -7.34
C THR A 205 -3.70 1.86 -6.31
N THR A 206 -2.63 1.28 -5.77
CA THR A 206 -2.72 0.24 -4.75
C THR A 206 -3.28 0.81 -3.45
N VAL A 207 -2.85 1.99 -3.01
CA VAL A 207 -3.39 2.69 -1.83
C VAL A 207 -4.88 2.95 -2.01
N ASN A 208 -5.30 3.52 -3.13
CA ASN A 208 -6.71 3.80 -3.42
C ASN A 208 -7.56 2.52 -3.38
N THR A 209 -7.05 1.44 -3.96
CA THR A 209 -7.71 0.12 -3.92
C THR A 209 -7.84 -0.38 -2.48
N GLN A 210 -6.77 -0.27 -1.67
CA GLN A 210 -6.81 -0.69 -0.26
C GLN A 210 -7.75 0.17 0.58
N GLN A 211 -7.87 1.46 0.30
CA GLN A 211 -8.82 2.35 0.98
C GLN A 211 -10.28 2.01 0.62
N LEU A 212 -10.55 1.72 -0.65
CA LEU A 212 -11.90 1.33 -1.11
C LEU A 212 -12.34 -0.03 -0.54
N TYR A 213 -11.48 -1.03 -0.56
CA TYR A 213 -11.82 -2.37 -0.09
C TYR A 213 -11.60 -2.56 1.41
N GLY A 214 -10.66 -1.84 2.03
CA GLY A 214 -10.45 -1.82 3.48
C GLY A 214 -11.56 -1.09 4.23
N GLY A 215 -12.34 -0.27 3.53
CA GLY A 215 -13.51 0.44 4.04
C GLY A 215 -14.82 -0.35 3.99
N SER A 216 -14.90 -1.46 3.26
CA SER A 216 -16.13 -2.24 3.17
C SER A 216 -16.26 -3.21 4.34
N VAL A 217 -17.47 -3.31 4.90
CA VAL A 217 -17.83 -4.24 5.99
C VAL A 217 -17.55 -5.70 5.62
N TYR A 218 -17.37 -5.98 4.33
CA TYR A 218 -17.10 -7.30 3.74
C TYR A 218 -15.77 -7.36 2.98
N GLY A 219 -14.85 -6.42 3.24
CA GLY A 219 -13.49 -6.51 2.68
C GLY A 219 -12.83 -7.84 3.05
N ASN A 220 -11.96 -8.34 2.20
CA ASN A 220 -11.30 -9.65 2.26
C ASN A 220 -10.57 -9.96 3.59
N SER A 221 -10.52 -8.99 4.52
CA SER A 221 -9.98 -9.13 5.89
C SER A 221 -11.04 -9.35 6.97
N GLY A 222 -12.34 -9.42 6.64
CA GLY A 222 -13.42 -9.62 7.61
C GLY A 222 -13.51 -8.57 8.72
N SER A 223 -12.94 -7.40 8.52
CA SER A 223 -12.83 -6.36 9.53
C SER A 223 -14.09 -5.48 9.57
N TYR A 224 -14.89 -5.65 10.60
CA TYR A 224 -16.07 -4.84 10.92
C TYR A 224 -15.77 -3.37 11.25
N TYR A 225 -14.51 -2.95 11.21
CA TYR A 225 -14.08 -1.71 11.84
C TYR A 225 -14.23 -0.45 10.99
N SER A 226 -14.36 -0.58 9.68
CA SER A 226 -14.48 0.57 8.79
C SER A 226 -15.85 1.22 8.80
N ALA A 227 -16.92 0.47 9.11
CA ALA A 227 -18.27 1.02 9.22
C ALA A 227 -18.45 1.90 10.46
N LEU A 228 -17.59 1.75 11.48
CA LEU A 228 -17.70 2.46 12.76
C LEU A 228 -16.88 3.76 12.82
N THR A 229 -15.96 4.00 11.89
CA THR A 229 -15.12 5.21 11.91
C THR A 229 -15.74 6.43 11.24
N GLY A 230 -16.97 6.32 10.69
CA GLY A 230 -17.74 7.46 10.20
C GLY A 230 -17.12 8.25 9.03
N TYR A 231 -16.03 7.78 8.47
CA TYR A 231 -15.33 8.43 7.34
C TYR A 231 -15.63 7.77 5.97
N GLY A 232 -16.68 6.96 5.92
CA GLY A 232 -17.24 6.48 4.67
C GLY A 232 -18.17 7.55 4.12
N GLY A 233 -17.71 8.25 3.09
CA GLY A 233 -18.53 9.24 2.40
C GLY A 233 -19.88 8.67 1.96
N TYR A 234 -20.84 9.53 1.70
CA TYR A 234 -22.26 9.39 1.37
C TYR A 234 -22.70 8.27 0.37
N GLY A 235 -21.86 7.30 0.05
CA GLY A 235 -22.16 6.19 -0.89
C GLY A 235 -22.74 4.92 -0.26
N GLY A 236 -22.73 4.77 1.08
CA GLY A 236 -23.09 3.51 1.76
C GLY A 236 -24.59 3.27 1.99
N LEU A 237 -25.46 4.24 1.76
CA LEU A 237 -26.89 4.15 2.09
C LEU A 237 -27.80 3.68 0.94
N TYR A 238 -27.26 3.47 -0.27
CA TYR A 238 -28.07 3.06 -1.43
C TYR A 238 -27.83 1.63 -1.93
N SER A 239 -27.01 0.83 -1.26
CA SER A 239 -26.73 -0.54 -1.67
C SER A 239 -27.73 -1.59 -1.15
N GLY A 240 -28.73 -1.20 -0.40
CA GLY A 240 -29.72 -2.11 0.21
C GLY A 240 -31.01 -2.36 -0.57
N TYR A 241 -31.25 -1.70 -1.69
CA TYR A 241 -32.54 -1.79 -2.42
C TYR A 241 -32.53 -2.60 -3.72
N GLY A 242 -31.50 -3.40 -3.95
CA GLY A 242 -31.32 -4.17 -5.19
C GLY A 242 -31.83 -5.60 -5.19
N PHE A 243 -32.43 -6.13 -4.12
CA PHE A 243 -32.75 -7.56 -4.01
C PHE A 243 -34.22 -7.89 -3.80
N ASN A 244 -35.16 -7.18 -4.44
CA ASN A 244 -36.55 -7.65 -4.46
C ASN A 244 -37.30 -7.22 -5.73
N SER A 245 -36.88 -7.73 -6.90
CA SER A 245 -37.72 -7.64 -8.10
C SER A 245 -37.51 -8.88 -8.97
N PHE A 246 -37.78 -10.05 -8.39
CA PHE A 246 -38.12 -11.27 -9.11
C PHE A 246 -39.08 -12.10 -8.25
N PHE A 247 -40.34 -11.69 -8.23
CA PHE A 247 -41.50 -12.56 -8.18
C PHE A 247 -42.68 -11.76 -8.75
#